data_7c10f6ebbe1d384cfd48cbaa73a6c26f
#
_entry.id   7c10f6ebbe1d384cfd48cbaa73a6c26f
#
_cell.length_a   1.000
_cell.length_b   1.000
_cell.length_c   1.000
_cell.angle_alpha   90.00
_cell.angle_beta   90.00
_cell.angle_gamma   90.00
#
_symmetry.space_group_name_H-M   'P 1'
#
loop_
_entity.id
_entity.type
_entity.pdbx_description
1 polymer ?
#
loop_
_entity_poly.entity_id
_entity_poly.type
_entity_poly.pdbx_seq_one_letter_code
_entity_poly.pdbx_strand_id
1 'polypeptide(L)'
;MNFKEVNKLPIDIKETIKKRISTRSFLEKSLTNDDKNKLMNFYNTLTNPFGVNVKVQYISKETGVENVQLGTYGTIKGAKDFLAITVKDEPFAMEAVGYQFENLVLYAIDMGLGTVWLAATFSRKDFENIMELSDDELFPCISPIGYPAEKRSFVEKIMRASLGSKNRKVWNKLFYLNNFNQTLSQTDAEKYETALEMLRLAPSSTNAQPWIAVKEEDNIHFFCNYKNSISDDMKKIKHLDLGIGLAHFHQTAMSEDLDGEFEIQDIKFSIPENMHHVVSYSLK
;
A
#
# COMPACT_ATOMS: atom_id res chain seq x y z
N MET A 1 3.35 12.28 -19.33
CA MET A 1 3.97 12.08 -18.00
C MET A 1 5.06 11.05 -18.19
N ASN A 2 6.27 11.27 -17.67
CA ASN A 2 7.34 10.26 -17.78
C ASN A 2 7.37 9.47 -16.47
N PHE A 3 6.95 8.23 -16.51
CA PHE A 3 7.11 7.31 -15.40
C PHE A 3 8.58 7.04 -15.14
N LYS A 4 8.94 6.73 -13.90
CA LYS A 4 10.33 6.53 -13.48
C LYS A 4 10.63 5.07 -13.24
N GLU A 5 11.85 4.67 -13.53
CA GLU A 5 12.35 3.38 -13.12
C GLU A 5 12.42 3.28 -11.59
N VAL A 6 12.17 2.09 -11.09
CA VAL A 6 12.16 1.77 -9.66
C VAL A 6 13.06 0.56 -9.44
N ASN A 7 13.83 0.58 -8.36
CA ASN A 7 14.69 -0.54 -8.01
C ASN A 7 13.89 -1.71 -7.41
N LYS A 8 14.29 -2.93 -7.76
CA LYS A 8 13.84 -4.16 -7.10
C LYS A 8 14.22 -4.13 -5.62
N LEU A 9 13.29 -4.55 -4.75
CA LEU A 9 13.56 -4.64 -3.33
C LEU A 9 14.56 -5.77 -3.01
N PRO A 10 15.52 -5.56 -2.08
CA PRO A 10 16.53 -6.55 -1.71
C PRO A 10 15.98 -7.58 -0.70
N ILE A 11 14.78 -8.12 -0.94
CA ILE A 11 14.07 -9.06 -0.06
C ILE A 11 13.42 -10.18 -0.86
N ASP A 12 13.06 -11.28 -0.22
CA ASP A 12 12.16 -12.27 -0.84
C ASP A 12 10.73 -11.70 -0.84
N ILE A 13 10.39 -11.04 -1.95
CA ILE A 13 9.13 -10.30 -2.08
C ILE A 13 7.91 -11.19 -1.90
N LYS A 14 7.90 -12.38 -2.50
CA LYS A 14 6.76 -13.31 -2.46
C LYS A 14 6.51 -13.85 -1.06
N GLU A 15 7.56 -14.25 -0.38
CA GLU A 15 7.46 -14.74 1.00
C GLU A 15 7.10 -13.62 1.96
N THR A 16 7.62 -12.41 1.75
CA THR A 16 7.32 -11.25 2.59
C THR A 16 5.86 -10.82 2.44
N ILE A 17 5.33 -10.77 1.21
CA ILE A 17 3.91 -10.47 0.95
C ILE A 17 3.00 -11.50 1.65
N LYS A 18 3.31 -12.79 1.56
CA LYS A 18 2.55 -13.86 2.21
C LYS A 18 2.61 -13.77 3.75
N LYS A 19 3.75 -13.39 4.32
CA LYS A 19 3.94 -13.20 5.77
C LYS A 19 3.29 -11.93 6.31
N ARG A 20 3.15 -10.89 5.46
CA ARG A 20 2.63 -9.59 5.87
C ARG A 20 1.23 -9.70 6.50
N ILE A 21 1.10 -9.18 7.68
CA ILE A 21 -0.17 -9.04 8.40
C ILE A 21 -0.28 -7.63 9.01
N SER A 22 -1.49 -7.15 9.20
CA SER A 22 -1.73 -5.94 9.99
C SER A 22 -1.49 -6.23 11.47
N THR A 23 -0.41 -5.68 12.03
CA THR A 23 -0.03 -5.81 13.44
C THR A 23 -0.61 -4.65 14.23
N ARG A 24 -1.38 -4.96 15.28
CA ARG A 24 -2.00 -3.96 16.16
C ARG A 24 -1.59 -4.10 17.61
N SER A 25 -0.83 -5.15 17.93
CA SER A 25 -0.29 -5.41 19.27
C SER A 25 1.23 -5.48 19.17
N PHE A 26 1.89 -4.59 19.87
CA PHE A 26 3.34 -4.41 19.87
C PHE A 26 3.92 -4.60 21.26
N LEU A 27 5.21 -4.89 21.34
CA LEU A 27 5.97 -4.76 22.58
C LEU A 27 6.07 -3.27 22.96
N GLU A 28 5.96 -2.96 24.24
CA GLU A 28 6.02 -1.58 24.74
C GLU A 28 7.46 -1.05 24.79
N LYS A 29 8.14 -1.05 23.65
CA LYS A 29 9.48 -0.51 23.48
C LYS A 29 9.63 0.13 22.10
N SER A 30 10.45 1.15 22.03
CA SER A 30 10.84 1.78 20.75
C SER A 30 11.79 0.90 19.96
N LEU A 31 11.89 1.17 18.65
CA LEU A 31 12.90 0.56 17.81
C LEU A 31 14.30 0.86 18.35
N THR A 32 15.21 -0.08 18.19
CA THR A 32 16.64 0.19 18.40
C THR A 32 17.12 1.25 17.39
N ASN A 33 18.15 1.99 17.74
CA ASN A 33 18.74 2.97 16.81
C ASN A 33 19.21 2.29 15.50
N ASP A 34 19.68 1.04 15.58
CA ASP A 34 20.11 0.27 14.40
C ASP A 34 18.92 -0.04 13.47
N ASP A 35 17.82 -0.57 14.01
CA ASP A 35 16.62 -0.86 13.23
C ASP A 35 15.99 0.40 12.64
N LYS A 36 15.93 1.48 13.43
CA LYS A 36 15.45 2.78 12.95
C LYS A 36 16.32 3.30 11.80
N ASN A 37 17.64 3.27 11.97
CA ASN A 37 18.57 3.75 10.95
C ASN A 37 18.49 2.90 9.67
N LYS A 38 18.43 1.57 9.80
CA LYS A 38 18.24 0.66 8.64
C LYS A 38 16.96 1.00 7.88
N LEU A 39 15.85 1.15 8.61
CA LEU A 39 14.56 1.45 8.01
C LEU A 39 14.57 2.81 7.28
N MET A 40 15.07 3.87 7.94
CA MET A 40 15.05 5.22 7.37
C MET A 40 16.09 5.39 6.26
N ASN A 41 17.25 4.75 6.36
CA ASN A 41 18.22 4.70 5.27
C ASN A 41 17.63 4.00 4.04
N PHE A 42 16.90 2.90 4.25
CA PHE A 42 16.21 2.22 3.15
C PHE A 42 15.13 3.11 2.54
N TYR A 43 14.30 3.78 3.36
CA TYR A 43 13.31 4.75 2.87
C TYR A 43 13.94 5.80 1.95
N ASN A 44 15.12 6.32 2.28
CA ASN A 44 15.82 7.33 1.49
C ASN A 44 16.26 6.82 0.10
N THR A 45 16.29 5.52 -0.12
CA THR A 45 16.57 4.90 -1.43
C THR A 45 15.32 4.62 -2.26
N LEU A 46 14.14 4.71 -1.63
CA LEU A 46 12.89 4.37 -2.29
C LEU A 46 12.45 5.46 -3.25
N THR A 47 11.99 5.00 -4.39
CA THR A 47 11.30 5.80 -5.41
C THR A 47 9.95 5.17 -5.74
N ASN A 48 9.14 5.86 -6.52
CA ASN A 48 7.90 5.33 -7.08
C ASN A 48 7.84 5.63 -8.57
N PRO A 49 7.09 4.83 -9.35
CA PRO A 49 7.04 5.00 -10.80
C PRO A 49 6.40 6.31 -11.23
N PHE A 50 5.59 6.94 -10.38
CA PHE A 50 4.85 8.16 -10.69
C PHE A 50 5.70 9.43 -10.59
N GLY A 51 6.89 9.34 -10.01
CA GLY A 51 7.81 10.49 -9.84
C GLY A 51 7.35 11.52 -8.81
N VAL A 52 6.35 11.19 -8.00
CA VAL A 52 5.81 12.02 -6.93
C VAL A 52 6.70 11.93 -5.69
N ASN A 53 6.93 13.05 -5.03
CA ASN A 53 7.73 13.09 -3.80
C ASN A 53 6.87 12.73 -2.58
N VAL A 54 7.00 11.49 -2.10
CA VAL A 54 6.34 11.00 -0.89
C VAL A 54 7.27 11.20 0.29
N LYS A 55 6.82 11.92 1.31
CA LYS A 55 7.57 12.16 2.54
C LYS A 55 7.12 11.20 3.64
N VAL A 56 8.08 10.58 4.35
CA VAL A 56 7.82 9.76 5.53
C VAL A 56 8.59 10.33 6.71
N GLN A 57 7.85 10.66 7.76
CA GLN A 57 8.42 11.15 9.01
C GLN A 57 8.32 10.07 10.09
N TYR A 58 9.45 9.77 10.73
CA TYR A 58 9.49 8.89 11.88
C TYR A 58 9.16 9.69 13.16
N ILE A 59 8.17 9.24 13.92
CA ILE A 59 7.69 9.87 15.15
C ILE A 59 7.79 8.86 16.28
N SER A 60 8.51 9.20 17.36
CA SER A 60 8.60 8.38 18.57
C SER A 60 7.91 9.07 19.73
N LYS A 61 7.14 8.33 20.51
CA LYS A 61 6.52 8.81 21.75
C LYS A 61 7.55 9.16 22.85
N GLU A 62 8.75 8.58 22.75
CA GLU A 62 9.81 8.82 23.75
C GLU A 62 10.60 10.09 23.48
N THR A 63 10.64 10.55 22.23
CA THR A 63 11.42 11.74 21.80
C THR A 63 10.54 12.90 21.33
N GLY A 64 9.25 12.68 21.22
CA GLY A 64 8.29 13.71 20.81
C GLY A 64 7.79 14.54 21.98
N VAL A 65 7.39 15.76 21.67
CA VAL A 65 6.88 16.82 22.57
C VAL A 65 6.18 16.24 23.80
N GLU A 66 6.69 16.57 24.99
CA GLU A 66 6.07 16.19 26.27
C GLU A 66 4.56 16.48 26.25
N ASN A 67 3.75 15.43 26.51
CA ASN A 67 2.30 15.45 26.60
C ASN A 67 1.47 15.28 25.30
N VAL A 68 2.01 14.98 24.13
CA VAL A 68 1.17 14.62 22.98
C VAL A 68 0.77 13.14 23.04
N GLN A 69 -0.47 12.87 23.41
CA GLN A 69 -1.06 11.53 23.27
C GLN A 69 -1.37 11.28 21.79
N LEU A 70 -0.48 10.54 21.10
CA LEU A 70 -0.76 10.06 19.75
C LEU A 70 -1.91 9.06 19.80
N GLY A 71 -3.14 9.57 19.62
CA GLY A 71 -4.37 8.82 19.75
C GLY A 71 -4.61 7.88 18.55
N THR A 72 -4.78 6.59 18.82
CA THR A 72 -5.21 5.61 17.81
C THR A 72 -6.54 4.98 18.19
N TYR A 73 -7.37 5.71 18.95
CA TYR A 73 -8.69 5.28 19.43
C TYR A 73 -8.71 3.86 20.03
N GLY A 74 -7.63 3.46 20.71
CA GLY A 74 -7.48 2.14 21.32
C GLY A 74 -7.32 0.97 20.34
N THR A 75 -7.20 1.25 19.05
CA THR A 75 -7.03 0.19 18.03
C THR A 75 -5.62 -0.39 18.02
N ILE A 76 -4.63 0.37 18.50
CA ILE A 76 -3.22 -0.03 18.58
C ILE A 76 -2.79 -0.12 20.04
N LYS A 77 -2.10 -1.20 20.39
CA LYS A 77 -1.60 -1.44 21.74
C LYS A 77 -0.08 -1.61 21.72
N GLY A 78 0.62 -0.94 22.62
CA GLY A 78 2.06 -1.09 22.87
C GLY A 78 2.97 -0.32 21.92
N ALA A 79 2.48 0.16 20.76
CA ALA A 79 3.34 0.89 19.83
C ALA A 79 3.88 2.19 20.44
N LYS A 80 5.19 2.40 20.32
CA LYS A 80 5.92 3.59 20.71
C LYS A 80 6.27 4.49 19.53
N ASP A 81 6.44 3.87 18.36
CA ASP A 81 6.93 4.53 17.15
C ASP A 81 5.89 4.49 16.03
N PHE A 82 5.90 5.53 15.21
CA PHE A 82 4.98 5.71 14.09
C PHE A 82 5.72 6.26 12.87
N LEU A 83 5.23 5.91 11.71
CA LEU A 83 5.56 6.54 10.43
C LEU A 83 4.37 7.38 10.00
N ALA A 84 4.56 8.66 9.77
CA ALA A 84 3.56 9.57 9.25
C ALA A 84 3.91 9.92 7.81
N ILE A 85 2.92 9.90 6.91
CA ILE A 85 3.14 10.02 5.47
C ILE A 85 2.46 11.30 4.97
N THR A 86 3.20 12.12 4.24
CA THR A 86 2.68 13.30 3.56
C THR A 86 3.08 13.32 2.08
N VAL A 87 2.29 14.02 1.29
CA VAL A 87 2.49 14.16 -0.15
C VAL A 87 1.81 15.44 -0.62
N LYS A 88 2.34 16.11 -1.64
CA LYS A 88 1.63 17.21 -2.29
C LYS A 88 0.37 16.70 -2.99
N ASP A 89 -0.71 17.54 -3.02
CA ASP A 89 -1.92 17.21 -3.77
C ASP A 89 -1.69 17.45 -5.27
N GLU A 90 -1.21 16.41 -5.93
CA GLU A 90 -0.88 16.41 -7.36
C GLU A 90 -1.32 15.09 -8.01
N PRO A 91 -1.34 14.99 -9.35
CA PRO A 91 -1.70 13.75 -10.03
C PRO A 91 -0.87 12.56 -9.56
N PHE A 92 -1.51 11.41 -9.33
CA PHE A 92 -0.93 10.17 -8.80
C PHE A 92 -0.36 10.24 -7.37
N ALA A 93 -0.65 11.31 -6.61
CA ALA A 93 -0.18 11.44 -5.23
C ALA A 93 -0.54 10.23 -4.36
N MET A 94 -1.79 9.76 -4.46
CA MET A 94 -2.27 8.66 -3.62
C MET A 94 -1.72 7.30 -4.04
N GLU A 95 -1.58 7.05 -5.34
CA GLU A 95 -0.93 5.86 -5.88
C GLU A 95 0.56 5.82 -5.48
N ALA A 96 1.23 6.95 -5.55
CA ALA A 96 2.64 7.07 -5.15
C ALA A 96 2.82 6.78 -3.65
N VAL A 97 1.94 7.32 -2.79
CA VAL A 97 1.94 7.00 -1.35
C VAL A 97 1.74 5.51 -1.15
N GLY A 98 0.69 4.93 -1.77
CA GLY A 98 0.40 3.51 -1.67
C GLY A 98 1.61 2.66 -2.08
N TYR A 99 2.19 2.98 -3.22
CA TYR A 99 3.33 2.26 -3.80
C TYR A 99 4.60 2.36 -2.94
N GLN A 100 5.07 3.57 -2.69
CA GLN A 100 6.36 3.78 -2.03
C GLN A 100 6.32 3.37 -0.55
N PHE A 101 5.23 3.68 0.13
CA PHE A 101 5.12 3.32 1.53
C PHE A 101 4.87 1.83 1.76
N GLU A 102 4.16 1.12 0.85
CA GLU A 102 4.06 -0.34 0.94
C GLU A 102 5.42 -1.02 0.73
N ASN A 103 6.28 -0.50 -0.13
CA ASN A 103 7.65 -0.98 -0.25
C ASN A 103 8.43 -0.87 1.07
N LEU A 104 8.26 0.25 1.81
CA LEU A 104 8.84 0.40 3.15
C LEU A 104 8.22 -0.56 4.16
N VAL A 105 6.90 -0.77 4.09
CA VAL A 105 6.17 -1.75 4.91
C VAL A 105 6.70 -3.17 4.69
N LEU A 106 6.88 -3.57 3.44
CA LEU A 106 7.41 -4.91 3.10
C LEU A 106 8.84 -5.08 3.61
N TYR A 107 9.68 -4.07 3.46
CA TYR A 107 11.04 -4.09 4.03
C TYR A 107 11.01 -4.20 5.57
N ALA A 108 10.13 -3.45 6.25
CA ALA A 108 9.96 -3.56 7.69
C ALA A 108 9.52 -4.96 8.13
N ILE A 109 8.62 -5.61 7.37
CA ILE A 109 8.20 -6.99 7.62
C ILE A 109 9.38 -7.98 7.46
N ASP A 110 10.22 -7.80 6.46
CA ASP A 110 11.43 -8.61 6.25
C ASP A 110 12.41 -8.44 7.41
N MET A 111 12.52 -7.23 7.98
CA MET A 111 13.26 -6.97 9.22
C MET A 111 12.62 -7.60 10.49
N GLY A 112 11.46 -8.26 10.39
CA GLY A 112 10.72 -8.82 11.54
C GLY A 112 9.89 -7.80 12.32
N LEU A 113 9.70 -6.59 11.79
CA LEU A 113 8.88 -5.54 12.40
C LEU A 113 7.40 -5.70 12.03
N GLY A 114 6.52 -5.17 12.87
CA GLY A 114 5.08 -5.11 12.63
C GLY A 114 4.65 -3.73 12.18
N THR A 115 3.65 -3.68 11.28
CA THR A 115 3.04 -2.46 10.76
C THR A 115 1.54 -2.64 10.57
N VAL A 116 0.81 -1.54 10.44
CA VAL A 116 -0.58 -1.52 9.95
C VAL A 116 -0.91 -0.16 9.35
N TRP A 117 -1.54 -0.14 8.19
CA TRP A 117 -2.07 1.06 7.58
C TRP A 117 -3.25 1.62 8.38
N LEU A 118 -3.18 2.91 8.75
CA LEU A 118 -4.24 3.65 9.42
C LEU A 118 -4.52 4.93 8.63
N ALA A 119 -5.70 5.00 7.98
CA ALA A 119 -6.14 6.18 7.25
C ALA A 119 -7.21 6.99 8.02
N ALA A 120 -8.01 6.33 8.88
CA ALA A 120 -9.13 6.95 9.59
C ALA A 120 -9.18 6.66 11.10
N THR A 121 -8.43 5.67 11.59
CA THR A 121 -8.49 5.21 12.99
C THR A 121 -7.38 5.79 13.86
N PHE A 122 -7.07 7.08 13.66
CA PHE A 122 -6.13 7.83 14.47
C PHE A 122 -6.59 9.29 14.63
N SER A 123 -6.12 9.98 15.68
CA SER A 123 -6.36 11.39 15.88
C SER A 123 -5.48 12.22 14.95
N ARG A 124 -6.02 12.62 13.80
CA ARG A 124 -5.29 13.39 12.78
C ARG A 124 -4.64 14.64 13.38
N LYS A 125 -5.40 15.39 14.19
CA LYS A 125 -4.92 16.62 14.84
C LYS A 125 -3.68 16.41 15.71
N ASP A 126 -3.58 15.26 16.43
CA ASP A 126 -2.43 14.99 17.30
C ASP A 126 -1.14 14.82 16.48
N PHE A 127 -1.25 14.21 15.30
CA PHE A 127 -0.12 14.04 14.38
C PHE A 127 0.21 15.32 13.61
N GLU A 128 -0.80 16.05 13.12
CA GLU A 128 -0.63 17.32 12.40
C GLU A 128 0.11 18.36 13.24
N ASN A 129 -0.12 18.39 14.55
CA ASN A 129 0.59 19.30 15.48
C ASN A 129 2.11 19.01 15.57
N ILE A 130 2.55 17.81 15.20
CA ILE A 130 3.96 17.41 15.20
C ILE A 130 4.58 17.58 13.82
N MET A 131 3.73 17.48 12.79
CA MET A 131 4.13 17.54 11.39
C MET A 131 3.85 18.95 10.88
N GLU A 132 4.87 19.72 10.60
CA GLU A 132 4.73 21.03 9.96
C GLU A 132 4.20 20.84 8.52
N LEU A 133 2.87 20.70 8.38
CA LEU A 133 2.20 20.54 7.09
C LEU A 133 2.08 21.89 6.39
N SER A 134 2.39 21.93 5.10
CA SER A 134 2.04 23.04 4.24
C SER A 134 0.61 22.90 3.70
N ASP A 135 -0.01 24.02 3.31
CA ASP A 135 -1.42 24.05 2.85
C ASP A 135 -1.67 23.18 1.59
N ASP A 136 -0.63 22.89 0.82
CA ASP A 136 -0.66 22.08 -0.40
C ASP A 136 -0.33 20.59 -0.15
N GLU A 137 -0.14 20.18 1.12
CA GLU A 137 0.16 18.79 1.48
C GLU A 137 -1.05 18.03 1.99
N LEU A 138 -1.20 16.81 1.48
CA LEU A 138 -2.10 15.80 2.01
C LEU A 138 -1.40 14.99 3.10
N PHE A 139 -2.16 14.62 4.13
CA PHE A 139 -1.75 13.68 5.17
C PHE A 139 -2.66 12.42 5.12
N PRO A 140 -2.40 11.48 4.19
CA PRO A 140 -3.34 10.38 3.93
C PRO A 140 -3.40 9.33 5.03
N CYS A 141 -2.28 9.02 5.68
CA CYS A 141 -2.21 7.90 6.61
C CYS A 141 -1.00 7.96 7.55
N ILE A 142 -1.06 7.09 8.56
CA ILE A 142 0.07 6.73 9.42
C ILE A 142 0.20 5.21 9.48
N SER A 143 1.35 4.73 9.95
CA SER A 143 1.52 3.37 10.42
C SER A 143 2.26 3.34 11.76
N PRO A 144 1.73 2.68 12.80
CA PRO A 144 2.58 2.27 13.90
C PRO A 144 3.64 1.31 13.36
N ILE A 145 4.83 1.35 13.95
CA ILE A 145 5.93 0.45 13.65
C ILE A 145 6.59 -0.01 14.95
N GLY A 146 7.01 -1.26 15.00
CA GLY A 146 7.64 -1.82 16.21
C GLY A 146 7.73 -3.34 16.17
N TYR A 147 8.17 -3.90 17.29
CA TYR A 147 8.28 -5.35 17.45
C TYR A 147 6.90 -5.94 17.77
N PRO A 148 6.41 -6.92 16.98
CA PRO A 148 5.13 -7.55 17.25
C PRO A 148 5.09 -8.23 18.62
N ALA A 149 3.98 -8.09 19.35
CA ALA A 149 3.77 -8.87 20.58
C ALA A 149 3.44 -10.33 20.25
N GLU A 150 3.94 -11.27 21.04
CA GLU A 150 3.67 -12.70 20.87
C GLU A 150 2.16 -13.01 20.96
N LYS A 151 1.45 -12.32 21.85
CA LYS A 151 0.01 -12.49 22.05
C LYS A 151 -0.75 -11.31 21.48
N ARG A 152 -1.65 -11.57 20.54
CA ARG A 152 -2.57 -10.56 19.99
C ARG A 152 -3.60 -10.14 21.03
N SER A 153 -3.88 -8.84 21.10
CA SER A 153 -4.95 -8.30 21.95
C SER A 153 -6.33 -8.83 21.51
N PHE A 154 -7.30 -8.81 22.43
CA PHE A 154 -8.67 -9.19 22.13
C PHE A 154 -9.29 -8.29 21.06
N VAL A 155 -8.99 -6.98 21.12
CA VAL A 155 -9.44 -5.98 20.13
C VAL A 155 -8.89 -6.33 18.73
N GLU A 156 -7.61 -6.68 18.63
CA GLU A 156 -7.02 -7.10 17.34
C GLU A 156 -7.72 -8.33 16.76
N LYS A 157 -8.03 -9.32 17.60
CA LYS A 157 -8.74 -10.53 17.16
C LYS A 157 -10.13 -10.21 16.59
N ILE A 158 -10.90 -9.34 17.28
CA ILE A 158 -12.22 -8.89 16.82
C ILE A 158 -12.10 -8.12 15.50
N MET A 159 -11.20 -7.14 15.41
CA MET A 159 -11.01 -6.34 14.19
C MET A 159 -10.62 -7.20 12.99
N ARG A 160 -9.75 -8.17 13.17
CA ARG A 160 -9.36 -9.11 12.09
C ARG A 160 -10.53 -9.96 11.62
N ALA A 161 -11.39 -10.39 12.53
CA ALA A 161 -12.58 -11.17 12.20
C ALA A 161 -13.63 -10.30 11.48
N SER A 162 -13.91 -9.09 11.98
CA SER A 162 -14.91 -8.18 11.41
C SER A 162 -14.53 -7.65 10.01
N LEU A 163 -13.25 -7.37 9.79
CA LEU A 163 -12.75 -6.92 8.49
C LEU A 163 -12.54 -8.06 7.48
N GLY A 164 -12.75 -9.31 7.88
CA GLY A 164 -12.49 -10.47 7.01
C GLY A 164 -11.07 -10.46 6.43
N SER A 165 -10.07 -10.02 7.22
CA SER A 165 -8.71 -9.70 6.74
C SER A 165 -7.97 -10.88 6.09
N LYS A 166 -8.48 -12.10 6.25
CA LYS A 166 -8.00 -13.33 5.56
C LYS A 166 -8.73 -13.59 4.24
N ASN A 167 -9.87 -12.93 4.03
CA ASN A 167 -10.69 -13.17 2.85
C ASN A 167 -10.19 -12.28 1.72
N ARG A 168 -9.74 -12.86 0.64
CA ARG A 168 -9.43 -12.15 -0.58
C ARG A 168 -10.49 -12.44 -1.62
N LYS A 169 -10.83 -11.44 -2.44
CA LYS A 169 -11.69 -11.65 -3.60
C LYS A 169 -11.12 -12.78 -4.44
N VAL A 170 -12.00 -13.60 -4.99
CA VAL A 170 -11.58 -14.67 -5.89
C VAL A 170 -11.02 -14.08 -7.18
N TRP A 171 -10.11 -14.79 -7.80
CA TRP A 171 -9.33 -14.37 -8.97
C TRP A 171 -10.20 -13.77 -10.08
N ASN A 172 -11.26 -14.46 -10.48
CA ASN A 172 -12.17 -14.06 -11.57
C ASN A 172 -13.07 -12.83 -11.26
N LYS A 173 -12.95 -12.25 -10.06
CA LYS A 173 -13.60 -10.97 -9.71
C LYS A 173 -12.65 -9.78 -9.85
N LEU A 174 -11.37 -10.05 -10.08
CA LEU A 174 -10.32 -9.03 -10.12
C LEU A 174 -9.63 -8.95 -11.48
N PHE A 175 -9.56 -10.07 -12.22
CA PHE A 175 -8.73 -10.18 -13.40
C PHE A 175 -9.52 -10.61 -14.63
N TYR A 176 -9.29 -9.91 -15.74
CA TYR A 176 -10.01 -10.05 -16.99
C TYR A 176 -9.04 -10.19 -18.17
N LEU A 177 -9.51 -10.77 -19.26
CA LEU A 177 -8.76 -10.99 -20.50
C LEU A 177 -9.35 -10.14 -21.64
N ASN A 178 -8.53 -9.32 -22.26
CA ASN A 178 -8.85 -8.43 -23.39
C ASN A 178 -9.92 -7.37 -23.13
N ASN A 179 -10.87 -7.62 -22.25
CA ASN A 179 -11.94 -6.68 -21.87
C ASN A 179 -12.69 -7.19 -20.63
N PHE A 180 -13.68 -6.44 -20.12
CA PHE A 180 -14.41 -6.78 -18.90
C PHE A 180 -15.46 -7.90 -19.06
N ASN A 181 -15.67 -8.45 -20.26
CA ASN A 181 -16.66 -9.51 -20.51
C ASN A 181 -16.07 -10.91 -20.31
N GLN A 182 -14.75 -11.04 -20.32
CA GLN A 182 -14.06 -12.32 -20.20
C GLN A 182 -13.15 -12.30 -18.97
N THR A 183 -13.36 -13.24 -18.05
CA THR A 183 -12.47 -13.40 -16.90
C THR A 183 -11.16 -14.05 -17.33
N LEU A 184 -10.06 -13.57 -16.76
CA LEU A 184 -8.74 -14.15 -16.94
C LEU A 184 -8.61 -15.41 -16.08
N SER A 185 -8.27 -16.56 -16.67
CA SER A 185 -7.87 -17.74 -15.90
C SER A 185 -6.42 -17.61 -15.41
N GLN A 186 -6.04 -18.36 -14.38
CA GLN A 186 -4.64 -18.38 -13.93
C GLN A 186 -3.69 -18.89 -15.03
N THR A 187 -4.13 -19.87 -15.80
CA THR A 187 -3.35 -20.40 -16.94
C THR A 187 -3.16 -19.34 -18.04
N ASP A 188 -4.23 -18.56 -18.36
CA ASP A 188 -4.15 -17.51 -19.39
C ASP A 188 -3.39 -16.27 -18.91
N ALA A 189 -3.18 -16.14 -17.60
CA ALA A 189 -2.31 -15.10 -17.05
C ALA A 189 -0.83 -15.31 -17.41
N GLU A 190 -0.44 -16.57 -17.71
CA GLU A 190 0.90 -16.94 -18.15
C GLU A 190 1.99 -16.41 -17.22
N LYS A 191 2.97 -15.69 -17.75
CA LYS A 191 4.07 -15.07 -17.01
C LYS A 191 3.62 -14.12 -15.89
N TYR A 192 2.43 -13.54 -15.96
CA TYR A 192 1.89 -12.61 -14.97
C TYR A 192 1.16 -13.28 -13.80
N GLU A 193 0.96 -14.59 -13.80
CA GLU A 193 0.18 -15.30 -12.78
C GLU A 193 0.65 -14.96 -11.37
N THR A 194 1.95 -15.10 -11.12
CA THR A 194 2.55 -14.84 -9.79
C THR A 194 2.38 -13.38 -9.37
N ALA A 195 2.64 -12.43 -10.26
CA ALA A 195 2.53 -11.00 -9.96
C ALA A 195 1.08 -10.57 -9.68
N LEU A 196 0.12 -11.09 -10.43
CA LEU A 196 -1.31 -10.87 -10.21
C LEU A 196 -1.79 -11.52 -8.91
N GLU A 197 -1.28 -12.70 -8.55
CA GLU A 197 -1.60 -13.32 -7.25
C GLU A 197 -1.07 -12.46 -6.09
N MET A 198 0.12 -11.90 -6.19
CA MET A 198 0.66 -11.02 -5.15
C MET A 198 -0.12 -9.69 -5.07
N LEU A 199 -0.58 -9.13 -6.19
CA LEU A 199 -1.55 -8.03 -6.22
C LEU A 199 -2.83 -8.40 -5.45
N ARG A 200 -3.41 -9.59 -5.70
CA ARG A 200 -4.62 -10.08 -5.04
C ARG A 200 -4.46 -10.17 -3.52
N LEU A 201 -3.26 -10.46 -3.01
CA LEU A 201 -2.93 -10.56 -1.60
C LEU A 201 -2.68 -9.21 -0.92
N ALA A 202 -2.58 -8.12 -1.66
CA ALA A 202 -2.31 -6.79 -1.12
C ALA A 202 -3.35 -6.36 -0.06
N PRO A 203 -2.97 -5.55 0.93
CA PRO A 203 -3.92 -4.98 1.88
C PRO A 203 -4.68 -3.82 1.26
N SER A 204 -5.87 -3.55 1.78
CA SER A 204 -6.65 -2.36 1.42
C SER A 204 -7.51 -1.89 2.59
N SER A 205 -7.93 -0.64 2.55
CA SER A 205 -8.86 -0.07 3.51
C SER A 205 -10.14 -0.91 3.56
N THR A 206 -10.54 -1.32 4.78
CA THR A 206 -11.70 -2.19 5.01
C THR A 206 -11.70 -3.50 4.20
N ASN A 207 -10.53 -3.94 3.71
CA ASN A 207 -10.36 -5.09 2.81
C ASN A 207 -11.18 -4.97 1.50
N ALA A 208 -11.34 -3.75 1.00
CA ALA A 208 -12.18 -3.45 -0.16
C ALA A 208 -11.62 -3.96 -1.49
N GLN A 209 -10.28 -4.10 -1.60
CA GLN A 209 -9.60 -4.61 -2.79
C GLN A 209 -10.13 -3.96 -4.08
N PRO A 210 -9.91 -2.64 -4.27
CA PRO A 210 -10.55 -1.88 -5.35
C PRO A 210 -9.89 -2.05 -6.71
N TRP A 211 -8.76 -2.73 -6.78
CA TRP A 211 -8.01 -2.97 -8.01
C TRP A 211 -8.71 -3.98 -8.91
N ILE A 212 -8.67 -3.69 -10.18
CA ILE A 212 -9.05 -4.59 -11.26
C ILE A 212 -7.92 -4.54 -12.30
N ALA A 213 -7.57 -5.68 -12.88
CA ALA A 213 -6.61 -5.73 -13.97
C ALA A 213 -7.19 -6.42 -15.21
N VAL A 214 -6.90 -5.87 -16.37
CA VAL A 214 -7.24 -6.46 -17.67
C VAL A 214 -5.93 -6.77 -18.40
N LYS A 215 -5.68 -8.04 -18.68
CA LYS A 215 -4.56 -8.47 -19.54
C LYS A 215 -5.00 -8.34 -21.00
N GLU A 216 -4.25 -7.57 -21.78
CA GLU A 216 -4.40 -7.48 -23.23
C GLU A 216 -3.02 -7.68 -23.87
N GLU A 217 -2.83 -8.80 -24.55
CA GLU A 217 -1.53 -9.24 -25.05
C GLU A 217 -0.47 -9.26 -23.95
N ASP A 218 0.61 -8.47 -24.09
CA ASP A 218 1.69 -8.31 -23.11
C ASP A 218 1.48 -7.13 -22.14
N ASN A 219 0.31 -6.50 -22.19
CA ASN A 219 -0.03 -5.38 -21.31
C ASN A 219 -0.94 -5.83 -20.16
N ILE A 220 -0.79 -5.16 -19.03
CA ILE A 220 -1.74 -5.25 -17.91
C ILE A 220 -2.28 -3.85 -17.62
N HIS A 221 -3.56 -3.64 -17.88
CA HIS A 221 -4.24 -2.38 -17.62
C HIS A 221 -4.86 -2.40 -16.22
N PHE A 222 -4.50 -1.45 -15.37
CA PHE A 222 -4.99 -1.37 -14.00
C PHE A 222 -6.09 -0.32 -13.86
N PHE A 223 -7.19 -0.74 -13.24
CA PHE A 223 -8.37 0.08 -12.98
C PHE A 223 -8.65 0.15 -11.49
N CYS A 224 -9.14 1.30 -11.06
CA CYS A 224 -9.71 1.47 -9.73
C CYS A 224 -11.22 1.32 -9.80
N ASN A 225 -11.79 0.43 -8.98
CA ASN A 225 -13.22 0.14 -8.97
C ASN A 225 -13.92 0.93 -7.87
N TYR A 226 -14.72 1.93 -8.25
CA TYR A 226 -15.58 2.67 -7.35
C TYR A 226 -16.74 3.35 -8.10
N LYS A 227 -17.85 3.61 -7.38
CA LYS A 227 -18.97 4.37 -7.93
C LYS A 227 -18.64 5.86 -7.96
N ASN A 228 -19.00 6.56 -9.02
CA ASN A 228 -18.79 8.01 -9.16
C ASN A 228 -19.40 8.84 -8.02
N SER A 229 -20.45 8.32 -7.36
CA SER A 229 -21.18 8.98 -6.28
C SER A 229 -20.50 8.97 -4.91
N ILE A 230 -19.37 8.29 -4.72
CA ILE A 230 -18.64 8.33 -3.44
C ILE A 230 -17.88 9.66 -3.30
N SER A 231 -17.58 10.05 -2.05
CA SER A 231 -16.83 11.29 -1.77
C SER A 231 -15.41 11.24 -2.33
N ASP A 232 -14.83 12.41 -2.58
CA ASP A 232 -13.46 12.49 -3.11
C ASP A 232 -12.43 11.91 -2.15
N ASP A 233 -12.64 12.04 -0.83
CA ASP A 233 -11.78 11.38 0.16
C ASP A 233 -11.83 9.86 0.01
N MET A 234 -13.00 9.29 -0.25
CA MET A 234 -13.13 7.85 -0.48
C MET A 234 -12.48 7.44 -1.80
N LYS A 235 -12.54 8.26 -2.86
CA LYS A 235 -11.80 8.01 -4.10
C LYS A 235 -10.29 8.03 -3.84
N LYS A 236 -9.79 9.05 -3.12
CA LYS A 236 -8.37 9.13 -2.72
C LYS A 236 -7.91 7.86 -2.00
N ILE A 237 -8.70 7.33 -1.06
CA ILE A 237 -8.39 6.05 -0.38
C ILE A 237 -8.35 4.86 -1.37
N LYS A 238 -9.25 4.80 -2.36
CA LYS A 238 -9.23 3.75 -3.38
C LYS A 238 -7.98 3.80 -4.25
N HIS A 239 -7.53 5.01 -4.61
CA HIS A 239 -6.30 5.23 -5.37
C HIS A 239 -5.06 4.85 -4.54
N LEU A 240 -5.04 5.17 -3.24
CA LEU A 240 -3.99 4.72 -2.33
C LEU A 240 -3.95 3.18 -2.25
N ASP A 241 -5.11 2.53 -2.06
CA ASP A 241 -5.23 1.07 -2.04
C ASP A 241 -4.71 0.44 -3.35
N LEU A 242 -5.02 1.06 -4.51
CA LEU A 242 -4.49 0.62 -5.80
C LEU A 242 -2.95 0.73 -5.81
N GLY A 243 -2.38 1.84 -5.36
CA GLY A 243 -0.93 2.03 -5.26
C GLY A 243 -0.24 0.93 -4.45
N ILE A 244 -0.85 0.50 -3.33
CA ILE A 244 -0.39 -0.65 -2.55
C ILE A 244 -0.38 -1.93 -3.41
N GLY A 245 -1.45 -2.16 -4.15
CA GLY A 245 -1.56 -3.30 -5.06
C GLY A 245 -0.50 -3.27 -6.17
N LEU A 246 -0.27 -2.09 -6.75
CA LEU A 246 0.75 -1.90 -7.79
C LEU A 246 2.16 -2.17 -7.28
N ALA A 247 2.47 -1.85 -6.01
CA ALA A 247 3.75 -2.20 -5.39
C ALA A 247 3.93 -3.74 -5.32
N HIS A 248 2.91 -4.46 -4.86
CA HIS A 248 2.94 -5.93 -4.82
C HIS A 248 3.13 -6.54 -6.21
N PHE A 249 2.36 -6.07 -7.21
CA PHE A 249 2.47 -6.54 -8.59
C PHE A 249 3.87 -6.27 -9.15
N HIS A 250 4.31 -5.02 -9.14
CA HIS A 250 5.53 -4.59 -9.81
C HIS A 250 6.79 -5.19 -9.19
N GLN A 251 6.90 -5.19 -7.85
CA GLN A 251 8.03 -5.81 -7.16
C GLN A 251 8.09 -7.32 -7.42
N THR A 252 6.92 -7.97 -7.55
CA THR A 252 6.88 -9.39 -7.93
C THR A 252 7.26 -9.59 -9.38
N ALA A 253 6.74 -8.78 -10.31
CA ALA A 253 7.11 -8.83 -11.72
C ALA A 253 8.62 -8.71 -11.90
N MET A 254 9.26 -7.72 -11.27
CA MET A 254 10.71 -7.57 -11.27
C MET A 254 11.44 -8.77 -10.65
N SER A 255 10.84 -9.45 -9.66
CA SER A 255 11.43 -10.65 -9.06
C SER A 255 11.37 -11.87 -9.97
N GLU A 256 10.44 -11.88 -10.92
CA GLU A 256 10.25 -12.91 -11.94
C GLU A 256 10.92 -12.51 -13.29
N ASP A 257 11.78 -11.49 -13.27
CA ASP A 257 12.52 -10.98 -14.44
C ASP A 257 11.58 -10.49 -15.56
N LEU A 258 10.36 -10.05 -15.20
CA LEU A 258 9.43 -9.38 -16.10
C LEU A 258 9.74 -7.88 -16.10
N ASP A 259 10.73 -7.49 -16.89
CA ASP A 259 11.13 -6.08 -16.99
C ASP A 259 10.15 -5.31 -17.86
N GLY A 260 9.50 -4.34 -17.25
CA GLY A 260 8.48 -3.51 -17.89
C GLY A 260 8.37 -2.16 -17.23
N GLU A 261 7.51 -1.32 -17.78
CA GLU A 261 7.29 0.03 -17.27
C GLU A 261 5.82 0.38 -17.20
N PHE A 262 5.51 1.29 -16.27
CA PHE A 262 4.18 1.88 -16.21
C PHE A 262 4.04 2.99 -17.23
N GLU A 263 2.86 3.09 -17.85
CA GLU A 263 2.53 4.13 -18.81
C GLU A 263 1.01 4.40 -18.85
N ILE A 264 0.61 5.52 -19.43
CA ILE A 264 -0.80 5.78 -19.75
C ILE A 264 -1.05 5.33 -21.18
N GLN A 265 -1.89 4.31 -21.32
CA GLN A 265 -2.32 3.83 -22.63
C GLN A 265 -3.77 4.22 -22.93
N ASP A 266 -4.07 4.37 -24.22
CA ASP A 266 -5.43 4.56 -24.70
C ASP A 266 -6.16 3.23 -24.77
N ILE A 267 -7.15 3.03 -23.91
CA ILE A 267 -7.90 1.77 -23.79
C ILE A 267 -8.89 1.66 -24.93
N LYS A 268 -8.81 0.57 -25.72
CA LYS A 268 -9.61 0.35 -26.94
C LYS A 268 -10.92 -0.39 -26.69
N PHE A 269 -11.11 -0.98 -25.53
CA PHE A 269 -12.34 -1.68 -25.18
C PHE A 269 -13.26 -0.83 -24.29
N SER A 270 -14.53 -1.22 -24.23
CA SER A 270 -15.53 -0.51 -23.42
C SER A 270 -15.26 -0.66 -21.93
N ILE A 271 -15.20 0.46 -21.22
CA ILE A 271 -14.94 0.53 -19.78
C ILE A 271 -16.28 0.72 -19.06
N PRO A 272 -16.64 -0.15 -18.08
CA PRO A 272 -17.82 0.05 -17.25
C PRO A 272 -17.72 1.34 -16.41
N GLU A 273 -18.85 1.99 -16.13
CA GLU A 273 -18.93 3.30 -15.46
C GLU A 273 -18.20 3.38 -14.12
N ASN A 274 -18.13 2.26 -13.38
CA ASN A 274 -17.49 2.18 -12.07
C ASN A 274 -16.02 1.75 -12.14
N MET A 275 -15.44 1.60 -13.33
CA MET A 275 -14.05 1.23 -13.57
C MET A 275 -13.29 2.43 -14.12
N HIS A 276 -12.26 2.85 -13.41
CA HIS A 276 -11.47 4.02 -13.77
C HIS A 276 -10.06 3.57 -14.09
N HIS A 277 -9.66 3.68 -15.38
CA HIS A 277 -8.29 3.36 -15.80
C HIS A 277 -7.31 4.31 -15.09
N VAL A 278 -6.25 3.74 -14.53
CA VAL A 278 -5.24 4.50 -13.81
C VAL A 278 -3.89 4.43 -14.53
N VAL A 279 -3.44 3.23 -14.84
CA VAL A 279 -2.12 3.02 -15.45
C VAL A 279 -2.07 1.64 -16.11
N SER A 280 -1.22 1.49 -17.10
CA SER A 280 -0.89 0.20 -17.72
C SER A 280 0.55 -0.18 -17.45
N TYR A 281 0.83 -1.47 -17.42
CA TYR A 281 2.18 -2.01 -17.33
C TYR A 281 2.48 -2.79 -18.60
N SER A 282 3.56 -2.41 -19.29
CA SER A 282 4.00 -2.99 -20.55
C SER A 282 5.41 -3.56 -20.40
N LEU A 283 5.65 -4.75 -20.92
CA LEU A 283 7.02 -5.30 -20.98
C LEU A 283 7.86 -4.53 -22.01
N LYS A 284 9.14 -4.37 -21.70
CA LYS A 284 10.15 -3.80 -22.60
C LYS A 284 10.59 -4.78 -23.68
#